data_69eb35e23e46fb32e5bdc6d20632f51b
#
_entry.id   69eb35e23e46fb32e5bdc6d20632f51b
#
_cell.length_a   1.000
_cell.length_b   1.000
_cell.length_c   1.000
_cell.angle_alpha   90.00
_cell.angle_beta   90.00
_cell.angle_gamma   90.00
#
_symmetry.space_group_name_H-M   'P 1'
#
loop_
_entity.id
_entity.type
_entity.pdbx_description
1 polymer ?
#
loop_
_entity_poly.entity_id
_entity_poly.type
_entity_poly.pdbx_seq_one_letter_code
_entity_poly.pdbx_strand_id
1 'polypeptide(L)'
;MKRLYPLLFISVLIYWGCEDKTDDNTPEVVDDTPTEVTLWGVVYSVEFTTSLNLSIKQLTGSIPSEIGNLTHLTHLNLSINQLTGSIPPEIGNLTNLNYLDLGGNQLTGEIPSEIGNLTNLTYLNLGGNQLMGEIPSEIGNLTNLTDLSFGSNQLTRIPTVIGNLTNLTYLNLVWNQLTGPIPSEIGNLTNLTYLGLNDNQLTGEIPSEIGNLTNLTGLHLGNNQFTREIPPEIGNLTNLNRLILYDNQLTRMIPSEIGNLTNLIYLNLRDNQLIGSIPPEIGSLTNLNRLFLYNNQLIGSIPTEISNLNNLTELGLENNQLTGGIPPGIGNLTNLTKLILSENQLTGIIPESICDLNINWNNSDYFRISYNQLCFPYPSCIEDYVGEQDTTNCD
;
A
#
# COMPACT_ATOMS: atom_id res chain seq x y z
N MET A 1 21.19 -31.39 29.66
CA MET A 1 22.63 -31.09 29.62
C MET A 1 22.81 -29.60 29.75
N LYS A 2 23.24 -29.15 30.92
CA LYS A 2 23.48 -27.74 31.23
C LYS A 2 24.88 -27.38 30.68
N ARG A 3 24.96 -26.35 29.84
CA ARG A 3 26.26 -25.75 29.45
C ARG A 3 26.45 -24.48 30.28
N LEU A 4 27.47 -24.51 31.15
CA LEU A 4 28.01 -23.37 31.86
C LEU A 4 28.85 -22.52 30.86
N TYR A 5 28.72 -21.21 30.94
CA TYR A 5 29.67 -20.25 30.36
C TYR A 5 30.65 -19.80 31.45
N PRO A 6 31.95 -19.62 31.11
CA PRO A 6 32.96 -19.28 32.10
C PRO A 6 32.96 -17.79 32.44
N LEU A 7 33.01 -17.51 33.74
CA LEU A 7 33.25 -16.19 34.33
C LEU A 7 34.73 -15.79 34.05
N LEU A 8 34.90 -14.65 33.37
CA LEU A 8 36.22 -14.00 33.29
C LEU A 8 36.44 -13.16 34.56
N PHE A 9 37.37 -13.55 35.39
CA PHE A 9 37.89 -12.72 36.48
C PHE A 9 38.88 -11.69 35.92
N ILE A 10 38.56 -10.39 36.08
CA ILE A 10 39.52 -9.29 35.86
C ILE A 10 40.14 -8.97 37.22
N SER A 11 41.45 -9.22 37.32
CA SER A 11 42.25 -8.87 38.49
C SER A 11 42.52 -7.36 38.50
N VAL A 12 42.06 -6.70 39.57
CA VAL A 12 42.40 -5.30 39.88
C VAL A 12 43.76 -5.23 40.50
N LEU A 13 44.71 -4.61 39.83
CA LEU A 13 46.00 -4.20 40.37
C LEU A 13 45.85 -2.88 41.11
N ILE A 14 45.97 -2.93 42.46
CA ILE A 14 46.02 -1.74 43.30
C ILE A 14 47.45 -1.19 43.26
N TYR A 15 47.63 0.01 42.71
CA TYR A 15 48.86 0.77 42.82
C TYR A 15 48.67 1.82 43.94
N TRP A 16 49.47 1.74 44.99
CA TRP A 16 49.62 2.79 46.01
C TRP A 16 50.66 3.79 45.49
N GLY A 17 50.26 5.02 45.32
CA GLY A 17 51.14 6.16 45.06
C GLY A 17 50.75 7.33 45.95
N CYS A 18 51.72 7.97 46.55
CA CYS A 18 51.63 8.97 47.61
C CYS A 18 50.92 10.26 47.21
N GLU A 19 50.33 10.87 48.23
CA GLU A 19 49.65 12.17 48.32
C GLU A 19 50.48 13.34 47.76
N ASP A 20 49.81 14.13 46.94
CA ASP A 20 50.06 15.57 46.92
C ASP A 20 48.65 16.28 47.01
N LYS A 21 48.49 17.00 48.14
CA LYS A 21 47.31 17.78 48.42
C LYS A 21 47.38 19.08 47.59
N THR A 22 46.66 19.15 46.49
CA THR A 22 46.17 20.41 45.96
C THR A 22 44.67 20.43 46.17
N ASP A 23 44.21 21.38 47.01
CA ASP A 23 42.80 21.75 47.18
C ASP A 23 42.26 22.31 45.87
N ASP A 24 41.77 21.43 44.98
CA ASP A 24 40.96 21.82 43.83
C ASP A 24 39.49 21.56 44.13
N ASN A 25 38.85 22.58 44.73
CA ASN A 25 37.41 22.62 45.00
C ASN A 25 36.65 22.94 43.71
N THR A 26 36.92 22.24 42.62
CA THR A 26 35.97 22.13 41.51
C THR A 26 34.92 21.12 41.91
N PRO A 27 33.60 21.44 41.90
CA PRO A 27 32.59 20.43 42.10
C PRO A 27 32.72 19.39 40.98
N GLU A 28 33.05 18.16 41.37
CA GLU A 28 32.96 17.00 40.49
C GLU A 28 31.54 17.02 39.91
N VAL A 29 31.39 17.33 38.62
CA VAL A 29 30.14 17.16 37.93
C VAL A 29 29.93 15.67 37.87
N VAL A 30 29.21 15.13 38.87
CA VAL A 30 28.74 13.75 38.80
C VAL A 30 27.86 13.66 37.58
N ASP A 31 28.36 12.97 36.58
CA ASP A 31 27.57 12.60 35.40
C ASP A 31 26.51 11.60 35.88
N ASP A 32 25.32 12.12 36.19
CA ASP A 32 24.17 11.32 36.63
C ASP A 32 23.52 10.53 35.48
N THR A 33 24.19 10.44 34.30
CA THR A 33 23.65 9.64 33.22
C THR A 33 23.68 8.16 33.60
N PRO A 34 22.57 7.44 33.49
CA PRO A 34 22.51 6.04 33.85
C PRO A 34 23.46 5.24 32.93
N THR A 35 24.28 4.38 33.50
CA THR A 35 25.15 3.47 32.74
C THR A 35 24.41 2.23 32.24
N GLU A 36 23.27 1.93 32.85
CA GLU A 36 22.42 0.78 32.56
C GLU A 36 20.95 1.15 32.58
N VAL A 37 20.14 0.45 31.76
CA VAL A 37 18.67 0.55 31.75
C VAL A 37 18.06 -0.82 31.88
N THR A 38 16.96 -0.92 32.62
CA THR A 38 16.18 -2.16 32.74
C THR A 38 14.93 -2.05 31.87
N LEU A 39 14.82 -2.86 30.84
CA LEU A 39 13.63 -2.95 29.97
C LEU A 39 13.06 -4.36 30.07
N TRP A 40 11.76 -4.46 30.42
CA TRP A 40 11.03 -5.74 30.58
C TRP A 40 11.79 -6.77 31.44
N GLY A 41 12.48 -6.31 32.50
CA GLY A 41 13.22 -7.16 33.43
C GLY A 41 14.62 -7.59 32.97
N VAL A 42 15.09 -7.08 31.83
CA VAL A 42 16.45 -7.30 31.31
C VAL A 42 17.25 -6.01 31.41
N VAL A 43 18.48 -6.12 31.90
CA VAL A 43 19.42 -4.99 32.03
C VAL A 43 20.23 -4.84 30.77
N TYR A 44 20.30 -3.61 30.26
CA TYR A 44 21.08 -3.25 29.06
C TYR A 44 22.06 -2.14 29.40
N SER A 45 23.28 -2.25 28.91
CA SER A 45 24.29 -1.19 29.03
C SER A 45 23.96 -0.03 28.09
N VAL A 46 23.97 1.19 28.58
CA VAL A 46 23.75 2.39 27.78
C VAL A 46 24.88 2.57 26.76
N GLU A 47 26.12 2.34 27.16
CA GLU A 47 27.31 2.53 26.33
C GLU A 47 27.44 1.47 25.22
N PHE A 48 27.11 0.20 25.51
CA PHE A 48 27.42 -0.91 24.61
C PHE A 48 26.21 -1.44 23.81
N THR A 49 25.00 -0.99 24.12
CA THR A 49 23.81 -1.45 23.39
C THR A 49 23.58 -0.63 22.14
N THR A 50 24.00 -1.15 20.98
CA THR A 50 23.86 -0.51 19.68
C THR A 50 22.72 -1.10 18.84
N SER A 51 22.22 -2.28 19.18
CA SER A 51 21.12 -2.96 18.48
C SER A 51 20.27 -3.72 19.48
N LEU A 52 18.94 -3.54 19.38
CA LEU A 52 17.97 -4.22 20.22
C LEU A 52 16.86 -4.83 19.37
N ASN A 53 16.93 -6.15 19.18
CA ASN A 53 15.88 -6.90 18.49
C ASN A 53 15.13 -7.77 19.50
N LEU A 54 13.94 -7.31 19.86
CA LEU A 54 12.99 -8.00 20.74
C LEU A 54 11.68 -8.35 20.00
N SER A 55 11.71 -8.51 18.69
CA SER A 55 10.54 -8.93 17.92
C SER A 55 10.09 -10.35 18.32
N ILE A 56 8.77 -10.59 18.29
CA ILE A 56 8.16 -11.92 18.55
C ILE A 56 8.57 -12.50 19.94
N LYS A 57 8.64 -11.65 20.97
CA LYS A 57 9.01 -12.06 22.33
C LYS A 57 7.84 -12.12 23.30
N GLN A 58 6.60 -11.88 22.82
CA GLN A 58 5.40 -11.83 23.67
C GLN A 58 5.50 -10.74 24.78
N LEU A 59 6.23 -9.66 24.50
CA LEU A 59 6.33 -8.53 25.41
C LEU A 59 4.97 -7.91 25.63
N THR A 60 4.67 -7.55 26.88
CA THR A 60 3.43 -6.92 27.33
C THR A 60 3.72 -5.61 28.07
N GLY A 61 2.68 -4.81 28.30
CA GLY A 61 2.79 -3.51 28.95
C GLY A 61 3.24 -2.41 28.00
N SER A 62 3.61 -1.26 28.53
CA SER A 62 4.07 -0.12 27.73
C SER A 62 5.54 -0.23 27.32
N ILE A 63 5.91 0.55 26.31
CA ILE A 63 7.33 0.82 26.03
C ILE A 63 7.84 1.72 27.16
N PRO A 64 8.84 1.29 27.94
CA PRO A 64 9.36 2.13 29.03
C PRO A 64 10.06 3.39 28.47
N SER A 65 9.85 4.54 29.09
CA SER A 65 10.52 5.81 28.70
C SER A 65 12.05 5.73 28.80
N GLU A 66 12.53 4.87 29.68
CA GLU A 66 13.96 4.60 29.88
C GLU A 66 14.65 4.07 28.61
N ILE A 67 13.88 3.57 27.62
CA ILE A 67 14.44 3.17 26.31
C ILE A 67 15.19 4.33 25.66
N GLY A 68 14.73 5.59 25.90
CA GLY A 68 15.37 6.79 25.38
C GLY A 68 16.79 7.04 25.89
N ASN A 69 17.21 6.34 26.95
CA ASN A 69 18.57 6.42 27.47
C ASN A 69 19.58 5.58 26.65
N LEU A 70 19.09 4.64 25.81
CA LEU A 70 19.95 3.82 24.94
C LEU A 70 20.40 4.59 23.69
N THR A 71 21.02 5.75 23.89
CA THR A 71 21.34 6.73 22.82
C THR A 71 22.30 6.22 21.74
N HIS A 72 22.98 5.10 21.97
CA HIS A 72 23.86 4.44 21.00
C HIS A 72 23.11 3.47 20.07
N LEU A 73 21.79 3.27 20.26
CA LEU A 73 21.00 2.40 19.40
C LEU A 73 20.98 2.93 17.96
N THR A 74 21.34 2.05 17.04
CA THR A 74 21.17 2.23 15.60
C THR A 74 20.00 1.41 15.06
N HIS A 75 19.59 0.35 15.77
CA HIS A 75 18.55 -0.58 15.36
C HIS A 75 17.66 -0.94 16.55
N LEU A 76 16.37 -0.64 16.44
CA LEU A 76 15.35 -1.02 17.43
C LEU A 76 14.19 -1.74 16.74
N ASN A 77 14.00 -3.01 17.10
CA ASN A 77 12.89 -3.83 16.63
C ASN A 77 12.11 -4.41 17.82
N LEU A 78 10.89 -3.90 18.03
CA LEU A 78 9.92 -4.39 19.02
C LEU A 78 8.68 -4.99 18.33
N SER A 79 8.74 -5.29 17.04
CA SER A 79 7.56 -5.69 16.26
C SER A 79 6.99 -7.03 16.72
N ILE A 80 5.70 -7.25 16.41
CA ILE A 80 4.96 -8.49 16.64
C ILE A 80 5.05 -8.91 18.13
N ASN A 81 4.59 -8.01 19.00
CA ASN A 81 4.48 -8.23 20.44
C ASN A 81 3.05 -7.89 20.90
N GLN A 82 2.84 -7.71 22.19
CA GLN A 82 1.58 -7.32 22.82
C GLN A 82 1.74 -6.01 23.61
N LEU A 83 2.61 -5.12 23.10
CA LEU A 83 2.89 -3.83 23.73
C LEU A 83 1.66 -2.91 23.64
N THR A 84 1.37 -2.21 24.72
CA THR A 84 0.21 -1.32 24.88
C THR A 84 0.65 0.09 25.29
N GLY A 85 -0.29 1.02 25.42
CA GLY A 85 0.00 2.42 25.76
C GLY A 85 0.58 3.20 24.60
N SER A 86 1.06 4.40 24.86
CA SER A 86 1.63 5.30 23.84
C SER A 86 3.10 5.00 23.54
N ILE A 87 3.54 5.45 22.37
CA ILE A 87 4.97 5.56 22.08
C ILE A 87 5.53 6.68 22.95
N PRO A 88 6.53 6.41 23.83
CA PRO A 88 7.07 7.43 24.69
C PRO A 88 7.85 8.50 23.91
N PRO A 89 7.68 9.81 24.18
CA PRO A 89 8.43 10.88 23.51
C PRO A 89 9.94 10.71 23.58
N GLU A 90 10.45 10.05 24.60
CA GLU A 90 11.86 9.74 24.82
C GLU A 90 12.45 8.88 23.70
N ILE A 91 11.61 8.24 22.85
CA ILE A 91 12.06 7.56 21.65
C ILE A 91 12.87 8.51 20.75
N GLY A 92 12.51 9.81 20.75
CA GLY A 92 13.19 10.87 20.01
C GLY A 92 14.63 11.16 20.45
N ASN A 93 15.06 10.64 21.61
CA ASN A 93 16.44 10.75 22.09
C ASN A 93 17.39 9.79 21.35
N LEU A 94 16.85 8.78 20.67
CA LEU A 94 17.62 7.75 19.97
C LEU A 94 18.11 8.24 18.60
N THR A 95 18.77 9.38 18.56
CA THR A 95 19.13 10.12 17.34
C THR A 95 20.08 9.35 16.40
N ASN A 96 20.71 8.28 16.88
CA ASN A 96 21.55 7.39 16.08
C ASN A 96 20.76 6.28 15.35
N LEU A 97 19.42 6.15 15.60
CA LEU A 97 18.61 5.13 14.96
C LEU A 97 18.55 5.32 13.44
N ASN A 98 18.82 4.23 12.73
CA ASN A 98 18.55 4.11 11.30
C ASN A 98 17.39 3.14 11.00
N TYR A 99 17.02 2.28 11.94
CA TYR A 99 15.92 1.32 11.83
C TYR A 99 15.04 1.33 13.07
N LEU A 100 13.74 1.58 12.89
CA LEU A 100 12.73 1.52 13.96
C LEU A 100 11.52 0.72 13.49
N ASP A 101 11.28 -0.42 14.13
CA ASP A 101 10.10 -1.25 13.89
C ASP A 101 9.32 -1.50 15.20
N LEU A 102 8.14 -0.91 15.30
CA LEU A 102 7.16 -1.10 16.37
C LEU A 102 5.87 -1.77 15.85
N GLY A 103 5.90 -2.28 14.62
CA GLY A 103 4.72 -2.82 13.95
C GLY A 103 4.12 -4.06 14.62
N GLY A 104 2.82 -4.29 14.45
CA GLY A 104 2.14 -5.48 14.98
C GLY A 104 2.10 -5.52 16.51
N ASN A 105 1.66 -4.43 17.13
CA ASN A 105 1.46 -4.30 18.58
C ASN A 105 0.03 -3.79 18.89
N GLN A 106 -0.21 -3.31 20.08
CA GLN A 106 -1.46 -2.71 20.55
C GLN A 106 -1.22 -1.28 21.05
N LEU A 107 -0.25 -0.57 20.43
CA LEU A 107 0.11 0.79 20.80
C LEU A 107 -1.03 1.75 20.46
N THR A 108 -1.28 2.71 21.35
CA THR A 108 -2.38 3.68 21.28
C THR A 108 -1.85 5.12 21.36
N GLY A 109 -2.75 6.10 21.27
CA GLY A 109 -2.38 7.52 21.33
C GLY A 109 -1.82 8.04 20.02
N GLU A 110 -1.25 9.22 20.06
CA GLU A 110 -0.67 9.89 18.88
C GLU A 110 0.77 9.44 18.62
N ILE A 111 1.23 9.61 17.41
CA ILE A 111 2.67 9.50 17.08
C ILE A 111 3.35 10.73 17.66
N PRO A 112 4.33 10.58 18.58
CA PRO A 112 4.96 11.75 19.20
C PRO A 112 5.77 12.56 18.17
N SER A 113 5.70 13.89 18.25
CA SER A 113 6.44 14.81 17.37
C SER A 113 7.96 14.57 17.43
N GLU A 114 8.45 14.10 18.56
CA GLU A 114 9.86 13.78 18.82
C GLU A 114 10.40 12.68 17.88
N ILE A 115 9.50 11.92 17.21
CA ILE A 115 9.91 11.00 16.13
C ILE A 115 10.72 11.73 15.05
N GLY A 116 10.42 13.01 14.80
CA GLY A 116 11.12 13.87 13.85
C GLY A 116 12.57 14.19 14.21
N ASN A 117 13.02 13.86 15.42
CA ASN A 117 14.42 14.02 15.85
C ASN A 117 15.32 12.89 15.29
N LEU A 118 14.71 11.77 14.85
CA LEU A 118 15.42 10.58 14.40
C LEU A 118 15.90 10.73 12.94
N THR A 119 16.61 11.80 12.64
CA THR A 119 16.97 12.20 11.27
C THR A 119 17.86 11.22 10.51
N ASN A 120 18.44 10.23 11.20
CA ASN A 120 19.22 9.15 10.61
C ASN A 120 18.36 7.95 10.15
N LEU A 121 17.03 7.94 10.45
CA LEU A 121 16.17 6.83 10.07
C LEU A 121 16.11 6.65 8.55
N THR A 122 16.28 5.39 8.15
CA THR A 122 16.02 4.90 6.79
C THR A 122 14.76 4.03 6.72
N TYR A 123 14.40 3.37 7.83
CA TYR A 123 13.23 2.51 7.94
C TYR A 123 12.41 2.86 9.18
N LEU A 124 11.12 3.12 8.99
CA LEU A 124 10.15 3.39 10.06
C LEU A 124 8.86 2.59 9.84
N ASN A 125 8.59 1.63 10.71
CA ASN A 125 7.34 0.86 10.71
C ASN A 125 6.60 1.00 12.05
N LEU A 126 5.40 1.57 12.00
CA LEU A 126 4.44 1.65 13.10
C LEU A 126 3.12 0.93 12.75
N GLY A 127 3.09 0.19 11.64
CA GLY A 127 1.88 -0.46 11.13
C GLY A 127 1.30 -1.53 12.06
N GLY A 128 -0.02 -1.80 11.95
CA GLY A 128 -0.68 -2.81 12.75
C GLY A 128 -0.72 -2.46 14.24
N ASN A 129 -1.14 -1.24 14.57
CA ASN A 129 -1.32 -0.72 15.91
C ASN A 129 -2.72 -0.06 16.05
N GLN A 130 -2.92 0.74 17.08
CA GLN A 130 -4.13 1.51 17.33
C GLN A 130 -3.79 3.01 17.48
N LEU A 131 -2.76 3.47 16.78
CA LEU A 131 -2.31 4.86 16.80
C LEU A 131 -3.36 5.76 16.15
N MET A 132 -3.58 6.94 16.70
CA MET A 132 -4.62 7.89 16.29
C MET A 132 -4.06 9.29 16.07
N GLY A 133 -4.92 10.20 15.63
CA GLY A 133 -4.54 11.60 15.39
C GLY A 133 -3.88 11.80 14.02
N GLU A 134 -3.26 12.93 13.83
CA GLU A 134 -2.57 13.26 12.57
C GLU A 134 -1.16 12.65 12.53
N ILE A 135 -0.66 12.39 11.34
CA ILE A 135 0.79 12.16 11.17
C ILE A 135 1.49 13.49 11.48
N PRO A 136 2.42 13.52 12.46
CA PRO A 136 3.04 14.78 12.89
C PRO A 136 3.84 15.42 11.75
N SER A 137 3.82 16.76 11.69
CA SER A 137 4.56 17.53 10.67
C SER A 137 6.07 17.27 10.73
N GLU A 138 6.59 16.94 11.87
CA GLU A 138 7.99 16.62 12.13
C GLU A 138 8.48 15.38 11.37
N ILE A 139 7.55 14.55 10.85
CA ILE A 139 7.90 13.44 9.96
C ILE A 139 8.70 13.92 8.73
N GLY A 140 8.42 15.16 8.27
CA GLY A 140 9.11 15.77 7.14
C GLY A 140 10.61 16.04 7.37
N ASN A 141 11.10 15.92 8.61
CA ASN A 141 12.52 16.04 8.95
C ASN A 141 13.31 14.76 8.64
N LEU A 142 12.62 13.62 8.47
CA LEU A 142 13.25 12.30 8.28
C LEU A 142 13.66 12.08 6.83
N THR A 143 14.42 12.99 6.27
CA THR A 143 14.75 13.03 4.83
C THR A 143 15.60 11.86 4.33
N ASN A 144 16.14 11.03 5.23
CA ASN A 144 16.86 9.82 4.90
C ASN A 144 15.96 8.58 4.76
N LEU A 145 14.65 8.69 5.07
CA LEU A 145 13.73 7.56 4.98
C LEU A 145 13.63 7.02 3.55
N THR A 146 13.77 5.70 3.45
CA THR A 146 13.47 4.91 2.26
C THR A 146 12.14 4.15 2.38
N ASP A 147 11.77 3.76 3.61
CA ASP A 147 10.60 2.95 3.90
C ASP A 147 9.79 3.56 5.05
N LEU A 148 8.52 3.89 4.79
CA LEU A 148 7.57 4.40 5.77
C LEU A 148 6.29 3.57 5.74
N SER A 149 5.98 2.90 6.85
CA SER A 149 4.79 2.08 6.99
C SER A 149 4.01 2.43 8.25
N PHE A 150 2.82 3.00 8.08
CA PHE A 150 1.86 3.30 9.14
C PHE A 150 0.50 2.62 8.90
N GLY A 151 0.45 1.65 7.99
CA GLY A 151 -0.80 0.95 7.65
C GLY A 151 -1.45 0.27 8.86
N SER A 152 -2.78 0.08 8.81
CA SER A 152 -3.57 -0.55 9.87
C SER A 152 -3.43 0.18 11.23
N ASN A 153 -3.88 1.43 11.24
CA ASN A 153 -3.97 2.31 12.40
C ASN A 153 -5.28 3.15 12.34
N GLN A 154 -5.37 4.22 13.09
CA GLN A 154 -6.51 5.14 13.12
C GLN A 154 -6.08 6.58 12.80
N LEU A 155 -5.07 6.75 11.94
CA LEU A 155 -4.52 8.05 11.58
C LEU A 155 -5.50 8.82 10.69
N THR A 156 -5.51 10.16 10.81
CA THR A 156 -6.58 10.99 10.24
C THR A 156 -6.14 11.92 9.11
N ARG A 157 -4.84 12.18 8.94
CA ARG A 157 -4.36 13.14 7.93
C ARG A 157 -2.94 12.86 7.43
N ILE A 158 -2.73 13.12 6.14
CA ILE A 158 -1.41 13.15 5.50
C ILE A 158 -0.92 14.61 5.50
N PRO A 159 0.19 14.95 6.15
CA PRO A 159 0.73 16.31 6.11
C PRO A 159 1.43 16.59 4.78
N THR A 160 1.40 17.86 4.31
CA THR A 160 2.07 18.28 3.07
C THR A 160 3.58 18.04 3.08
N VAL A 161 4.18 18.11 4.28
CA VAL A 161 5.62 17.85 4.49
C VAL A 161 6.04 16.42 4.14
N ILE A 162 5.09 15.51 3.88
CA ILE A 162 5.41 14.16 3.37
C ILE A 162 6.24 14.25 2.08
N GLY A 163 6.02 15.30 1.26
CA GLY A 163 6.78 15.55 0.04
C GLY A 163 8.25 15.90 0.25
N ASN A 164 8.70 16.11 1.49
CA ASN A 164 10.11 16.33 1.82
C ASN A 164 10.92 15.03 1.83
N LEU A 165 10.24 13.88 1.94
CA LEU A 165 10.87 12.55 2.06
C LEU A 165 11.33 12.02 0.70
N THR A 166 12.12 12.78 -0.03
CA THR A 166 12.46 12.53 -1.44
C THR A 166 13.26 11.23 -1.68
N ASN A 167 13.84 10.64 -0.64
CA ASN A 167 14.50 9.34 -0.71
C ASN A 167 13.53 8.15 -0.56
N LEU A 168 12.23 8.41 -0.31
CA LEU A 168 11.26 7.37 -0.03
C LEU A 168 11.02 6.50 -1.27
N THR A 169 11.13 5.19 -1.08
CA THR A 169 10.84 4.15 -2.10
C THR A 169 9.54 3.41 -1.80
N TYR A 170 9.15 3.34 -0.53
CA TYR A 170 7.95 2.64 -0.08
C TYR A 170 7.15 3.50 0.90
N LEU A 171 5.88 3.77 0.58
CA LEU A 171 4.94 4.48 1.45
C LEU A 171 3.66 3.66 1.60
N ASN A 172 3.40 3.19 2.82
CA ASN A 172 2.22 2.41 3.16
C ASN A 172 1.41 3.07 4.28
N LEU A 173 0.24 3.61 3.91
CA LEU A 173 -0.74 4.23 4.83
C LEU A 173 -2.12 3.54 4.72
N VAL A 174 -2.19 2.32 4.20
CA VAL A 174 -3.44 1.57 4.00
C VAL A 174 -4.16 1.31 5.33
N TRP A 175 -5.48 1.12 5.29
CA TRP A 175 -6.28 0.77 6.48
C TRP A 175 -6.10 1.78 7.61
N ASN A 176 -6.48 3.03 7.35
CA ASN A 176 -6.50 4.13 8.31
C ASN A 176 -7.84 4.90 8.23
N GLN A 177 -7.91 6.04 8.88
CA GLN A 177 -9.06 6.95 8.83
C GLN A 177 -8.67 8.28 8.17
N LEU A 178 -7.72 8.24 7.21
CA LEU A 178 -7.19 9.43 6.56
C LEU A 178 -8.29 10.16 5.77
N THR A 179 -8.43 11.44 6.02
CA THR A 179 -9.40 12.34 5.40
C THR A 179 -8.72 13.45 4.62
N GLY A 180 -9.50 14.20 3.82
CA GLY A 180 -9.00 15.29 2.98
C GLY A 180 -8.31 14.78 1.71
N PRO A 181 -7.72 15.67 0.92
CA PRO A 181 -7.07 15.33 -0.34
C PRO A 181 -5.69 14.70 -0.14
N ILE A 182 -5.22 13.97 -1.17
CA ILE A 182 -3.79 13.66 -1.30
C ILE A 182 -3.07 14.98 -1.55
N PRO A 183 -2.05 15.35 -0.74
CA PRO A 183 -1.26 16.55 -1.01
C PRO A 183 -0.55 16.46 -2.37
N SER A 184 -0.55 17.54 -3.16
CA SER A 184 0.16 17.58 -4.45
C SER A 184 1.68 17.35 -4.30
N GLU A 185 2.22 17.67 -3.12
CA GLU A 185 3.61 17.43 -2.73
C GLU A 185 4.01 15.96 -2.76
N ILE A 186 3.02 15.03 -2.82
CA ILE A 186 3.29 13.60 -3.04
C ILE A 186 4.10 13.39 -4.34
N GLY A 187 3.88 14.22 -5.35
CA GLY A 187 4.61 14.20 -6.63
C GLY A 187 6.11 14.48 -6.52
N ASN A 188 6.60 14.94 -5.37
CA ASN A 188 8.03 15.15 -5.12
C ASN A 188 8.76 13.82 -4.81
N LEU A 189 8.02 12.76 -4.46
CA LEU A 189 8.57 11.47 -4.06
C LEU A 189 8.99 10.63 -5.28
N THR A 190 9.81 11.17 -6.14
CA THR A 190 10.11 10.59 -7.47
C THR A 190 10.84 9.23 -7.40
N ASN A 191 11.40 8.87 -6.25
CA ASN A 191 12.01 7.56 -6.02
C ASN A 191 10.99 6.47 -5.61
N LEU A 192 9.71 6.85 -5.40
CA LEU A 192 8.70 5.94 -4.88
C LEU A 192 8.39 4.81 -5.86
N THR A 193 8.45 3.57 -5.38
CA THR A 193 8.11 2.35 -6.12
C THR A 193 6.74 1.79 -5.72
N TYR A 194 6.29 2.09 -4.50
CA TYR A 194 5.00 1.67 -3.97
C TYR A 194 4.30 2.80 -3.20
N LEU A 195 3.06 3.06 -3.55
CA LEU A 195 2.16 3.98 -2.83
C LEU A 195 0.86 3.27 -2.47
N GLY A 196 0.67 2.99 -1.18
CA GLY A 196 -0.54 2.38 -0.63
C GLY A 196 -1.32 3.37 0.23
N LEU A 197 -2.50 3.77 -0.26
CA LEU A 197 -3.46 4.65 0.43
C LEU A 197 -4.87 4.04 0.47
N ASN A 198 -5.05 2.81 -0.01
CA ASN A 198 -6.38 2.17 -0.03
C ASN A 198 -6.94 1.98 1.38
N ASP A 199 -8.28 1.79 1.45
CA ASP A 199 -9.02 1.60 2.68
C ASP A 199 -8.84 2.78 3.66
N ASN A 200 -9.25 3.98 3.19
CA ASN A 200 -9.23 5.24 3.93
C ASN A 200 -10.51 6.06 3.64
N GLN A 201 -10.53 7.32 4.01
CA GLN A 201 -11.62 8.27 3.78
C GLN A 201 -11.12 9.50 3.00
N LEU A 202 -10.08 9.32 2.16
CA LEU A 202 -9.50 10.39 1.36
C LEU A 202 -10.53 10.92 0.35
N THR A 203 -10.53 12.22 0.14
CA THR A 203 -11.50 12.95 -0.70
C THR A 203 -10.78 13.79 -1.76
N GLY A 204 -11.58 14.45 -2.61
CA GLY A 204 -11.06 15.34 -3.65
C GLY A 204 -10.59 14.58 -4.89
N GLU A 205 -9.71 15.19 -5.65
CA GLU A 205 -9.18 14.64 -6.90
C GLU A 205 -7.90 13.82 -6.64
N ILE A 206 -7.61 12.88 -7.52
CA ILE A 206 -6.26 12.31 -7.61
C ILE A 206 -5.38 13.40 -8.24
N PRO A 207 -4.35 13.92 -7.54
CA PRO A 207 -3.56 15.03 -8.07
C PRO A 207 -2.78 14.60 -9.31
N SER A 208 -2.71 15.47 -10.33
CA SER A 208 -1.95 15.21 -11.56
C SER A 208 -0.47 14.96 -11.31
N GLU A 209 0.07 15.52 -10.22
CA GLU A 209 1.45 15.33 -9.76
C GLU A 209 1.78 13.87 -9.44
N ILE A 210 0.76 12.99 -9.30
CA ILE A 210 0.96 11.54 -9.19
C ILE A 210 1.74 11.01 -10.41
N GLY A 211 1.56 11.63 -11.59
CA GLY A 211 2.26 11.29 -12.83
C GLY A 211 3.77 11.54 -12.80
N ASN A 212 4.29 12.26 -11.78
CA ASN A 212 5.73 12.47 -11.59
C ASN A 212 6.42 11.24 -10.98
N LEU A 213 5.65 10.32 -10.40
CA LEU A 213 6.16 9.13 -9.69
C LEU A 213 6.51 8.01 -10.66
N THR A 214 7.34 8.29 -11.65
CA THR A 214 7.61 7.39 -12.79
C THR A 214 8.27 6.06 -12.42
N ASN A 215 8.80 5.93 -11.19
CA ASN A 215 9.34 4.69 -10.66
C ASN A 215 8.29 3.76 -10.02
N LEU A 216 7.02 4.21 -9.91
CA LEU A 216 5.97 3.40 -9.29
C LEU A 216 5.75 2.09 -10.04
N THR A 217 5.71 1.01 -9.27
CA THR A 217 5.28 -0.32 -9.68
C THR A 217 3.91 -0.68 -9.13
N GLY A 218 3.51 -0.08 -8.01
CA GLY A 218 2.20 -0.26 -7.37
C GLY A 218 1.57 1.06 -6.93
N LEU A 219 0.35 1.35 -7.41
CA LEU A 219 -0.47 2.48 -6.99
C LEU A 219 -1.81 1.96 -6.48
N HIS A 220 -2.02 2.02 -5.18
CA HIS A 220 -3.20 1.49 -4.48
C HIS A 220 -3.97 2.62 -3.80
N LEU A 221 -5.08 3.05 -4.42
CA LEU A 221 -5.97 4.13 -3.95
C LEU A 221 -7.43 3.65 -3.77
N GLY A 222 -7.68 2.34 -3.88
CA GLY A 222 -9.03 1.77 -3.77
C GLY A 222 -9.67 2.00 -2.41
N ASN A 223 -11.01 1.92 -2.36
CA ASN A 223 -11.82 2.11 -1.17
C ASN A 223 -11.50 3.44 -0.46
N ASN A 224 -11.87 4.53 -1.13
CA ASN A 224 -11.75 5.91 -0.71
C ASN A 224 -12.94 6.74 -1.23
N GLN A 225 -12.86 8.05 -1.21
CA GLN A 225 -13.91 8.95 -1.69
C GLN A 225 -13.38 9.91 -2.78
N PHE A 226 -12.43 9.45 -3.60
CA PHE A 226 -11.91 10.26 -4.69
C PHE A 226 -12.97 10.56 -5.73
N THR A 227 -13.01 11.80 -6.17
CA THR A 227 -13.98 12.32 -7.14
C THR A 227 -13.28 12.75 -8.43
N ARG A 228 -14.10 13.18 -9.43
CA ARG A 228 -13.64 13.67 -10.74
C ARG A 228 -12.94 12.58 -11.56
N GLU A 229 -11.96 12.95 -12.35
CA GLU A 229 -11.35 12.09 -13.36
C GLU A 229 -10.12 11.35 -12.85
N ILE A 230 -9.78 10.25 -13.54
CA ILE A 230 -8.46 9.67 -13.47
C ILE A 230 -7.55 10.60 -14.27
N PRO A 231 -6.54 11.24 -13.67
CA PRO A 231 -5.72 12.20 -14.39
C PRO A 231 -4.96 11.53 -15.54
N PRO A 232 -4.94 12.13 -16.75
CA PRO A 232 -4.20 11.57 -17.90
C PRO A 232 -2.73 11.33 -17.60
N GLU A 233 -2.13 12.09 -16.69
CA GLU A 233 -0.75 11.95 -16.22
C GLU A 233 -0.46 10.58 -15.61
N ILE A 234 -1.52 9.79 -15.25
CA ILE A 234 -1.36 8.40 -14.85
C ILE A 234 -0.61 7.60 -15.91
N GLY A 235 -0.76 7.94 -17.20
CA GLY A 235 -0.08 7.30 -18.32
C GLY A 235 1.44 7.49 -18.33
N ASN A 236 1.98 8.38 -17.49
CA ASN A 236 3.44 8.56 -17.34
C ASN A 236 4.07 7.45 -16.49
N LEU A 237 3.26 6.70 -15.71
CA LEU A 237 3.71 5.66 -14.78
C LEU A 237 4.04 4.35 -15.50
N THR A 238 4.89 4.40 -16.50
CA THR A 238 5.15 3.27 -17.43
C THR A 238 5.74 2.02 -16.75
N ASN A 239 6.26 2.14 -15.52
CA ASN A 239 6.74 1.01 -14.72
C ASN A 239 5.63 0.32 -13.91
N LEU A 240 4.39 0.83 -13.97
CA LEU A 240 3.31 0.37 -13.11
C LEU A 240 2.87 -1.06 -13.46
N ASN A 241 2.86 -1.94 -12.46
CA ASN A 241 2.36 -3.31 -12.56
C ASN A 241 0.94 -3.45 -12.02
N ARG A 242 0.55 -2.61 -11.04
CA ARG A 242 -0.75 -2.64 -10.40
C ARG A 242 -1.33 -1.24 -10.26
N LEU A 243 -2.51 -1.03 -10.82
CA LEU A 243 -3.33 0.17 -10.64
C LEU A 243 -4.66 -0.22 -10.01
N ILE A 244 -4.87 0.23 -8.77
CA ILE A 244 -6.03 -0.14 -7.95
C ILE A 244 -6.75 1.14 -7.54
N LEU A 245 -7.92 1.42 -8.16
CA LEU A 245 -8.76 2.60 -7.93
C LEU A 245 -10.21 2.20 -7.60
N TYR A 246 -10.47 0.94 -7.28
CA TYR A 246 -11.83 0.43 -7.01
C TYR A 246 -12.50 1.16 -5.84
N ASP A 247 -13.85 1.13 -5.83
CA ASP A 247 -14.68 1.67 -4.75
C ASP A 247 -14.30 3.11 -4.40
N ASN A 248 -14.59 3.99 -5.38
CA ASN A 248 -14.41 5.44 -5.30
C ASN A 248 -15.60 6.15 -5.96
N GLN A 249 -15.51 7.45 -6.10
CA GLN A 249 -16.53 8.28 -6.77
C GLN A 249 -15.96 8.91 -8.05
N LEU A 250 -15.02 8.20 -8.72
CA LEU A 250 -14.40 8.69 -9.94
C LEU A 250 -15.42 8.78 -11.06
N THR A 251 -15.43 9.92 -11.75
CA THR A 251 -16.33 10.24 -12.87
C THR A 251 -15.52 10.42 -14.15
N ARG A 252 -16.17 10.82 -15.27
CA ARG A 252 -15.52 11.04 -16.55
C ARG A 252 -15.04 9.75 -17.20
N MET A 253 -14.33 9.91 -18.30
CA MET A 253 -13.83 8.77 -19.13
C MET A 253 -12.57 8.16 -18.53
N ILE A 254 -12.35 6.89 -18.85
CA ILE A 254 -11.02 6.27 -18.68
C ILE A 254 -10.10 6.95 -19.69
N PRO A 255 -9.00 7.58 -19.25
CA PRO A 255 -8.10 8.29 -20.17
C PRO A 255 -7.42 7.31 -21.14
N SER A 256 -7.26 7.69 -22.41
CA SER A 256 -6.58 6.88 -23.42
C SER A 256 -5.11 6.60 -23.05
N GLU A 257 -4.50 7.47 -22.28
CA GLU A 257 -3.15 7.38 -21.74
C GLU A 257 -2.94 6.14 -20.86
N ILE A 258 -4.03 5.51 -20.39
CA ILE A 258 -3.95 4.21 -19.69
C ILE A 258 -3.23 3.17 -20.54
N GLY A 259 -3.33 3.24 -21.88
CA GLY A 259 -2.67 2.35 -22.82
C GLY A 259 -1.14 2.44 -22.80
N ASN A 260 -0.57 3.51 -22.22
CA ASN A 260 0.89 3.66 -22.08
C ASN A 260 1.47 2.75 -20.97
N LEU A 261 0.63 2.22 -20.09
CA LEU A 261 1.03 1.39 -18.93
C LEU A 261 1.34 -0.05 -19.36
N THR A 262 2.19 -0.24 -20.34
CA THR A 262 2.43 -1.55 -20.99
C THR A 262 2.98 -2.63 -20.06
N ASN A 263 3.50 -2.26 -18.87
CA ASN A 263 3.93 -3.19 -17.83
C ASN A 263 2.78 -3.62 -16.89
N LEU A 264 1.56 -3.10 -17.09
CA LEU A 264 0.44 -3.34 -16.18
C LEU A 264 0.00 -4.80 -16.24
N ILE A 265 -0.10 -5.42 -15.05
CA ILE A 265 -0.56 -6.81 -14.84
C ILE A 265 -1.98 -6.81 -14.27
N TYR A 266 -2.32 -5.83 -13.46
CA TYR A 266 -3.58 -5.74 -12.75
C TYR A 266 -4.18 -4.33 -12.84
N LEU A 267 -5.35 -4.22 -13.46
CA LEU A 267 -6.13 -2.97 -13.54
C LEU A 267 -7.49 -3.18 -12.89
N ASN A 268 -7.77 -2.41 -11.83
CA ASN A 268 -9.03 -2.49 -11.12
C ASN A 268 -9.63 -1.09 -10.93
N LEU A 269 -10.66 -0.78 -11.72
CA LEU A 269 -11.45 0.47 -11.71
C LEU A 269 -12.91 0.21 -11.31
N ARG A 270 -13.25 -0.98 -10.81
CA ARG A 270 -14.61 -1.35 -10.44
C ARG A 270 -15.22 -0.42 -9.40
N ASP A 271 -16.55 -0.43 -9.29
CA ASP A 271 -17.29 0.31 -8.25
C ASP A 271 -16.93 1.81 -8.26
N ASN A 272 -17.16 2.45 -9.42
CA ASN A 272 -16.97 3.89 -9.64
C ASN A 272 -18.16 4.48 -10.43
N GLN A 273 -18.03 5.70 -10.90
CA GLN A 273 -19.03 6.39 -11.71
C GLN A 273 -18.45 6.77 -13.09
N LEU A 274 -17.53 5.94 -13.61
CA LEU A 274 -16.86 6.18 -14.89
C LEU A 274 -17.85 6.08 -16.03
N ILE A 275 -17.75 7.03 -16.98
CA ILE A 275 -18.62 7.17 -18.15
C ILE A 275 -17.79 7.05 -19.45
N GLY A 276 -18.49 7.11 -20.60
CA GLY A 276 -17.83 7.02 -21.91
C GLY A 276 -17.45 5.58 -22.27
N SER A 277 -16.71 5.41 -23.34
CA SER A 277 -16.31 4.09 -23.82
C SER A 277 -15.05 3.56 -23.16
N ILE A 278 -14.87 2.24 -23.18
CA ILE A 278 -13.59 1.62 -22.90
C ILE A 278 -12.63 2.03 -24.03
N PRO A 279 -11.51 2.72 -23.73
CA PRO A 279 -10.62 3.20 -24.78
C PRO A 279 -9.95 2.02 -25.50
N PRO A 280 -9.86 2.04 -26.84
CA PRO A 280 -9.18 1.00 -27.62
C PRO A 280 -7.72 0.77 -27.20
N GLU A 281 -7.08 1.80 -26.69
CA GLU A 281 -5.70 1.78 -26.16
C GLU A 281 -5.51 0.76 -25.03
N ILE A 282 -6.61 0.30 -24.39
CA ILE A 282 -6.56 -0.80 -23.41
C ILE A 282 -5.91 -2.06 -24.01
N GLY A 283 -6.08 -2.29 -25.33
CA GLY A 283 -5.46 -3.41 -26.05
C GLY A 283 -3.94 -3.36 -26.14
N SER A 284 -3.31 -2.24 -25.78
CA SER A 284 -1.84 -2.11 -25.68
C SER A 284 -1.27 -2.74 -24.41
N LEU A 285 -2.12 -3.05 -23.42
CA LEU A 285 -1.72 -3.61 -22.11
C LEU A 285 -1.47 -5.13 -22.21
N THR A 286 -0.60 -5.55 -23.11
CA THR A 286 -0.41 -6.97 -23.44
C THR A 286 0.07 -7.85 -22.27
N ASN A 287 0.60 -7.26 -21.20
CA ASN A 287 0.97 -7.95 -19.96
C ASN A 287 -0.21 -8.11 -18.99
N LEU A 288 -1.39 -7.55 -19.29
CA LEU A 288 -2.53 -7.52 -18.38
C LEU A 288 -3.06 -8.95 -18.14
N ASN A 289 -3.13 -9.30 -16.86
CA ASN A 289 -3.68 -10.57 -16.38
C ASN A 289 -5.12 -10.44 -15.90
N ARG A 290 -5.47 -9.30 -15.29
CA ARG A 290 -6.82 -9.04 -14.76
C ARG A 290 -7.28 -7.64 -15.11
N LEU A 291 -8.50 -7.55 -15.62
CA LEU A 291 -9.20 -6.30 -15.96
C LEU A 291 -10.57 -6.28 -15.31
N PHE A 292 -10.76 -5.36 -14.36
CA PHE A 292 -12.04 -5.16 -13.68
C PHE A 292 -12.54 -3.72 -13.88
N LEU A 293 -13.61 -3.56 -14.65
CA LEU A 293 -14.30 -2.30 -14.95
C LEU A 293 -15.77 -2.33 -14.52
N TYR A 294 -16.20 -3.39 -13.84
CA TYR A 294 -17.59 -3.59 -13.47
C TYR A 294 -18.13 -2.54 -12.48
N ASN A 295 -19.46 -2.45 -12.38
CA ASN A 295 -20.16 -1.46 -11.55
C ASN A 295 -19.72 -0.03 -11.87
N ASN A 296 -19.90 0.37 -13.15
CA ASN A 296 -19.64 1.70 -13.66
C ASN A 296 -20.79 2.15 -14.57
N GLN A 297 -20.61 3.23 -15.31
CA GLN A 297 -21.58 3.77 -16.27
C GLN A 297 -20.98 3.80 -17.69
N LEU A 298 -20.14 2.81 -18.02
CA LEU A 298 -19.46 2.73 -19.31
C LEU A 298 -20.45 2.41 -20.42
N ILE A 299 -20.30 3.08 -21.56
CA ILE A 299 -21.15 2.97 -22.76
C ILE A 299 -20.35 2.51 -23.97
N GLY A 300 -21.02 2.34 -25.12
CA GLY A 300 -20.37 1.93 -26.37
C GLY A 300 -20.02 0.45 -26.38
N SER A 301 -19.28 0.01 -27.37
CA SER A 301 -18.93 -1.41 -27.54
C SER A 301 -17.71 -1.82 -26.75
N ILE A 302 -17.60 -3.12 -26.47
CA ILE A 302 -16.32 -3.72 -26.05
C ILE A 302 -15.34 -3.57 -27.23
N PRO A 303 -14.21 -2.89 -27.04
CA PRO A 303 -13.28 -2.65 -28.15
C PRO A 303 -12.68 -3.95 -28.68
N THR A 304 -12.53 -4.06 -30.00
CA THR A 304 -11.96 -5.25 -30.64
C THR A 304 -10.53 -5.52 -30.21
N GLU A 305 -9.82 -4.49 -29.81
CA GLU A 305 -8.45 -4.49 -29.29
C GLU A 305 -8.30 -5.27 -27.97
N ILE A 306 -9.42 -5.54 -27.26
CA ILE A 306 -9.40 -6.42 -26.08
C ILE A 306 -8.79 -7.80 -26.43
N SER A 307 -8.95 -8.25 -27.67
CA SER A 307 -8.42 -9.52 -28.18
C SER A 307 -6.89 -9.61 -28.21
N ASN A 308 -6.20 -8.47 -28.03
CA ASN A 308 -4.73 -8.42 -27.98
C ASN A 308 -4.19 -8.82 -26.59
N LEU A 309 -5.05 -8.89 -25.58
CA LEU A 309 -4.68 -9.15 -24.17
C LEU A 309 -4.44 -10.65 -23.92
N ASN A 310 -3.51 -11.26 -24.63
CA ASN A 310 -3.29 -12.71 -24.62
C ASN A 310 -2.93 -13.30 -23.24
N ASN A 311 -2.49 -12.46 -22.28
CA ASN A 311 -2.17 -12.87 -20.92
C ASN A 311 -3.39 -12.76 -19.97
N LEU A 312 -4.55 -12.27 -20.47
CA LEU A 312 -5.71 -12.02 -19.63
C LEU A 312 -6.31 -13.34 -19.12
N THR A 313 -6.49 -13.44 -17.81
CA THR A 313 -7.13 -14.57 -17.12
C THR A 313 -8.51 -14.22 -16.59
N GLU A 314 -8.74 -12.96 -16.25
CA GLU A 314 -10.02 -12.51 -15.72
C GLU A 314 -10.46 -11.19 -16.38
N LEU A 315 -11.68 -11.18 -16.89
CA LEU A 315 -12.36 -10.02 -17.48
C LEU A 315 -13.71 -9.82 -16.81
N GLY A 316 -13.87 -8.71 -16.07
CA GLY A 316 -15.11 -8.31 -15.42
C GLY A 316 -15.58 -6.95 -15.97
N LEU A 317 -16.69 -6.96 -16.73
CA LEU A 317 -17.33 -5.78 -17.31
C LEU A 317 -18.80 -5.65 -16.90
N GLU A 318 -19.26 -6.50 -15.98
CA GLU A 318 -20.66 -6.54 -15.55
C GLU A 318 -21.15 -5.21 -14.98
N ASN A 319 -22.47 -5.04 -15.01
CA ASN A 319 -23.16 -3.85 -14.50
C ASN A 319 -22.57 -2.55 -15.06
N ASN A 320 -22.77 -2.37 -16.38
CA ASN A 320 -22.42 -1.19 -17.15
C ASN A 320 -23.55 -0.91 -18.19
N GLN A 321 -23.32 -0.04 -19.14
CA GLN A 321 -24.23 0.29 -20.23
C GLN A 321 -23.59 -0.05 -21.60
N LEU A 322 -22.78 -1.10 -21.65
CA LEU A 322 -22.08 -1.51 -22.86
C LEU A 322 -23.06 -2.05 -23.90
N THR A 323 -22.86 -1.65 -25.17
CA THR A 323 -23.71 -1.99 -26.32
C THR A 323 -22.92 -2.76 -27.38
N GLY A 324 -23.59 -3.11 -28.49
CA GLY A 324 -22.98 -3.87 -29.60
C GLY A 324 -22.67 -5.32 -29.23
N GLY A 325 -21.98 -6.02 -30.09
CA GLY A 325 -21.72 -7.46 -29.93
C GLY A 325 -20.48 -7.77 -29.10
N ILE A 326 -20.38 -9.02 -28.65
CA ILE A 326 -19.14 -9.56 -28.12
C ILE A 326 -18.16 -9.69 -29.29
N PRO A 327 -16.94 -9.09 -29.21
CA PRO A 327 -15.99 -9.14 -30.34
C PRO A 327 -15.59 -10.58 -30.68
N PRO A 328 -15.56 -10.98 -31.97
CA PRO A 328 -15.16 -12.33 -32.36
C PRO A 328 -13.75 -12.73 -31.91
N GLY A 329 -12.87 -11.75 -31.72
CA GLY A 329 -11.53 -11.97 -31.18
C GLY A 329 -11.48 -12.38 -29.71
N ILE A 330 -12.62 -12.45 -29.01
CA ILE A 330 -12.65 -12.91 -27.61
C ILE A 330 -12.06 -14.32 -27.47
N GLY A 331 -12.25 -15.20 -28.47
CA GLY A 331 -11.70 -16.55 -28.49
C GLY A 331 -10.17 -16.61 -28.54
N ASN A 332 -9.49 -15.51 -28.89
CA ASN A 332 -8.02 -15.46 -28.86
C ASN A 332 -7.47 -15.43 -27.43
N LEU A 333 -8.31 -15.09 -26.44
CA LEU A 333 -7.92 -14.99 -25.03
C LEU A 333 -7.84 -16.37 -24.38
N THR A 334 -7.08 -17.28 -24.92
CA THR A 334 -7.04 -18.70 -24.50
C THR A 334 -6.61 -18.93 -23.06
N ASN A 335 -6.02 -17.92 -22.41
CA ASN A 335 -5.71 -17.94 -20.97
C ASN A 335 -6.88 -17.50 -20.08
N LEU A 336 -8.00 -17.03 -20.69
CA LEU A 336 -9.12 -16.50 -19.95
C LEU A 336 -9.86 -17.66 -19.22
N THR A 337 -9.98 -17.54 -17.91
CA THR A 337 -10.67 -18.48 -17.04
C THR A 337 -11.92 -17.88 -16.41
N LYS A 338 -12.06 -16.54 -16.46
CA LYS A 338 -13.22 -15.82 -15.94
C LYS A 338 -13.66 -14.71 -16.92
N LEU A 339 -14.94 -14.79 -17.33
CA LEU A 339 -15.58 -13.82 -18.22
C LEU A 339 -16.96 -13.45 -17.67
N ILE A 340 -17.09 -12.23 -17.15
CA ILE A 340 -18.33 -11.71 -16.59
C ILE A 340 -18.74 -10.44 -17.36
N LEU A 341 -19.83 -10.55 -18.14
CA LEU A 341 -20.37 -9.50 -18.98
C LEU A 341 -21.87 -9.20 -18.68
N SER A 342 -22.44 -9.83 -17.65
CA SER A 342 -23.85 -9.67 -17.29
C SER A 342 -24.24 -8.22 -17.02
N GLU A 343 -25.55 -7.96 -17.06
CA GLU A 343 -26.10 -6.65 -16.72
C GLU A 343 -25.50 -5.51 -17.57
N ASN A 344 -25.62 -5.67 -18.90
CA ASN A 344 -25.25 -4.69 -19.90
C ASN A 344 -26.33 -4.59 -20.99
N GLN A 345 -26.05 -3.96 -22.10
CA GLN A 345 -26.93 -3.81 -23.26
C GLN A 345 -26.30 -4.44 -24.50
N LEU A 346 -25.55 -5.55 -24.33
CA LEU A 346 -24.87 -6.25 -25.41
C LEU A 346 -25.91 -6.90 -26.34
N THR A 347 -25.70 -6.80 -27.66
CA THR A 347 -26.63 -7.23 -28.69
C THR A 347 -25.97 -8.22 -29.68
N GLY A 348 -26.78 -8.76 -30.59
CA GLY A 348 -26.32 -9.62 -31.68
C GLY A 348 -26.00 -11.05 -31.24
N ILE A 349 -25.37 -11.79 -32.16
CA ILE A 349 -25.05 -13.21 -31.97
C ILE A 349 -23.74 -13.35 -31.22
N ILE A 350 -23.70 -14.26 -30.26
CA ILE A 350 -22.46 -14.61 -29.57
C ILE A 350 -21.52 -15.35 -30.54
N PRO A 351 -20.29 -14.92 -30.71
CA PRO A 351 -19.36 -15.55 -31.65
C PRO A 351 -19.01 -16.99 -31.21
N GLU A 352 -18.99 -17.93 -32.16
CA GLU A 352 -18.62 -19.34 -31.92
C GLU A 352 -17.22 -19.48 -31.29
N SER A 353 -16.31 -18.54 -31.58
CA SER A 353 -14.97 -18.51 -30.96
C SER A 353 -14.95 -18.41 -29.45
N ILE A 354 -16.07 -18.06 -28.80
CA ILE A 354 -16.17 -18.10 -27.34
C ILE A 354 -15.88 -19.50 -26.79
N CYS A 355 -16.19 -20.53 -27.58
CA CYS A 355 -15.95 -21.94 -27.22
C CYS A 355 -14.46 -22.32 -27.20
N ASP A 356 -13.57 -21.48 -27.72
CA ASP A 356 -12.12 -21.70 -27.66
C ASP A 356 -11.54 -21.34 -26.27
N LEU A 357 -12.35 -20.71 -25.42
CA LEU A 357 -11.94 -20.30 -24.08
C LEU A 357 -11.93 -21.45 -23.09
N ASN A 358 -10.99 -21.44 -22.16
CA ASN A 358 -10.87 -22.45 -21.09
C ASN A 358 -11.64 -22.04 -19.82
N ILE A 359 -12.96 -21.84 -19.94
CA ILE A 359 -13.82 -21.37 -18.86
C ILE A 359 -14.68 -22.51 -18.30
N ASN A 360 -14.91 -22.52 -17.01
CA ASN A 360 -15.91 -23.38 -16.39
C ASN A 360 -17.31 -22.76 -16.54
N TRP A 361 -18.00 -23.08 -17.65
CA TRP A 361 -19.26 -22.46 -18.07
C TRP A 361 -20.41 -22.63 -17.07
N ASN A 362 -20.45 -23.75 -16.32
CA ASN A 362 -21.50 -24.05 -15.37
C ASN A 362 -21.32 -23.38 -13.99
N ASN A 363 -20.29 -22.59 -13.83
CA ASN A 363 -20.04 -21.85 -12.57
C ASN A 363 -20.18 -20.35 -12.81
N SER A 364 -21.20 -19.75 -12.20
CA SER A 364 -21.51 -18.33 -12.34
C SER A 364 -20.42 -17.38 -11.78
N ASP A 365 -19.49 -17.88 -10.98
CA ASP A 365 -18.36 -17.09 -10.52
C ASP A 365 -17.29 -16.89 -11.62
N TYR A 366 -17.31 -17.76 -12.65
CA TYR A 366 -16.36 -17.75 -13.75
C TYR A 366 -16.98 -17.33 -15.09
N PHE A 367 -18.28 -17.63 -15.30
CA PHE A 367 -18.97 -17.24 -16.52
C PHE A 367 -20.35 -16.67 -16.23
N ARG A 368 -20.60 -15.45 -16.71
CA ARG A 368 -21.92 -14.83 -16.63
C ARG A 368 -22.08 -13.77 -17.73
N ILE A 369 -23.12 -13.97 -18.56
CA ILE A 369 -23.48 -13.06 -19.64
C ILE A 369 -24.98 -12.72 -19.64
N SER A 370 -25.71 -13.12 -18.60
CA SER A 370 -27.14 -12.86 -18.45
C SER A 370 -27.49 -11.37 -18.39
N TYR A 371 -28.75 -11.05 -18.56
CA TYR A 371 -29.26 -9.66 -18.54
C TYR A 371 -28.57 -8.77 -19.56
N ASN A 372 -28.60 -9.23 -20.82
CA ASN A 372 -28.18 -8.53 -22.02
C ASN A 372 -29.29 -8.65 -23.09
N GLN A 373 -28.97 -8.31 -24.34
CA GLN A 373 -29.85 -8.42 -25.52
C GLN A 373 -29.22 -9.31 -26.60
N LEU A 374 -28.59 -10.40 -26.17
CA LEU A 374 -27.90 -11.33 -27.07
C LEU A 374 -28.92 -12.27 -27.74
N CYS A 375 -28.70 -12.54 -29.03
CA CYS A 375 -29.64 -13.23 -29.90
C CYS A 375 -29.22 -14.67 -30.21
N PHE A 376 -30.22 -15.52 -30.52
CA PHE A 376 -30.01 -16.85 -31.09
C PHE A 376 -29.38 -16.80 -32.50
N PRO A 377 -28.67 -17.88 -32.93
CA PRO A 377 -28.35 -19.08 -32.15
C PRO A 377 -27.23 -18.85 -31.17
N TYR A 378 -27.25 -19.58 -30.05
CA TYR A 378 -26.16 -19.57 -29.07
C TYR A 378 -25.14 -20.66 -29.36
N PRO A 379 -23.84 -20.41 -29.16
CA PRO A 379 -22.81 -21.44 -29.28
C PRO A 379 -23.08 -22.63 -28.37
N SER A 380 -22.89 -23.85 -28.90
CA SER A 380 -23.27 -25.10 -28.21
C SER A 380 -22.55 -25.32 -26.87
N CYS A 381 -21.37 -24.73 -26.69
CA CYS A 381 -20.62 -24.85 -25.43
C CYS A 381 -21.24 -24.07 -24.26
N ILE A 382 -22.12 -23.09 -24.54
CA ILE A 382 -22.69 -22.18 -23.54
C ILE A 382 -24.22 -22.08 -23.63
N GLU A 383 -24.90 -22.76 -24.53
CA GLU A 383 -26.35 -22.61 -24.76
C GLU A 383 -27.20 -22.76 -23.49
N ASP A 384 -26.79 -23.65 -22.59
CA ASP A 384 -27.44 -23.87 -21.30
C ASP A 384 -27.04 -22.83 -20.22
N TYR A 385 -26.06 -21.97 -20.47
CA TYR A 385 -25.46 -21.08 -19.48
C TYR A 385 -25.56 -19.59 -19.82
N VAL A 386 -26.24 -19.25 -20.95
CA VAL A 386 -26.45 -17.87 -21.40
C VAL A 386 -27.26 -17.05 -20.41
N GLY A 387 -28.14 -17.69 -19.68
CA GLY A 387 -29.05 -17.05 -18.73
C GLY A 387 -30.13 -16.21 -19.42
N GLU A 388 -30.76 -15.32 -18.66
CA GLU A 388 -31.85 -14.47 -19.15
C GLU A 388 -31.33 -13.42 -20.12
N GLN A 389 -31.99 -13.28 -21.29
CA GLN A 389 -31.69 -12.29 -22.33
C GLN A 389 -33.01 -11.57 -22.75
N ASP A 390 -32.92 -10.27 -23.01
CA ASP A 390 -33.99 -9.54 -23.68
C ASP A 390 -33.84 -9.70 -25.20
N THR A 391 -34.58 -10.62 -25.78
CA THR A 391 -34.53 -10.95 -27.22
C THR A 391 -35.54 -10.18 -28.06
N THR A 392 -36.19 -9.14 -27.52
CA THR A 392 -37.26 -8.39 -28.23
C THR A 392 -36.75 -7.73 -29.50
N ASN A 393 -35.47 -7.45 -29.63
CA ASN A 393 -34.85 -6.82 -30.80
C ASN A 393 -34.03 -7.82 -31.64
N CYS A 394 -34.24 -9.13 -31.48
CA CYS A 394 -33.58 -10.17 -32.28
C CYS A 394 -34.45 -10.47 -33.51
N ASP A 395 -33.94 -10.25 -34.71
CA ASP A 395 -34.60 -10.57 -36.00
C ASP A 395 -34.53 -12.07 -36.35
#